data_f9055177b7a71dd5c52d7183b70097ea
#
_entry.id   f9055177b7a71dd5c52d7183b70097ea
#
_cell.length_a   1.000
_cell.length_b   1.000
_cell.length_c   1.000
_cell.angle_alpha   90.00
_cell.angle_beta   90.00
_cell.angle_gamma   90.00
#
_symmetry.space_group_name_H-M   'P 1'
#
loop_
_entity.id
_entity.type
_entity.pdbx_description
1 polymer ?
#
loop_
_entity_poly.entity_id
_entity_poly.type
_entity_poly.pdbx_seq_one_letter_code
_entity_poly.pdbx_strand_id
1 'polypeptide(L)'
;MKKSGFIAVAAIAVFLLLGATWASALDPIPEESGFSGFVRPGVGYLKYKSNMVASIQGFDLSKEKNDDRNDSPDSETTALVTLPFNLAYTFASTRTQLFFGTDPTDLMRFDLSQQIGVKQGIGSLGILQGGFLFSGTPAKVWKDPYLEGEDRDDTKRKSTGARLVWDRIFGSFFQVQYTYRKFDIDSEKSGNSIGSLTSSDRKLLERDSDRQSVDLSYRFNFAKNHNLAPAFIYTHDDRDGKAMKNDAYDFQLTYVFLERGNPFSFTGNAYLGQADYDKRNPIYGKTQEDDRYGIQGTVYYENPWGWSLFGSRPMNFFVGGAYAKTDANIDFYDQEAIMGSVGVFFKW
;
A
#
# COMPACT_ATOMS: atom_id res chain seq x y z
N MET A 1 -27.38 7.91 20.42
CA MET A 1 -28.05 8.22 19.14
C MET A 1 -27.04 8.93 18.24
N LYS A 2 -26.35 8.18 17.37
CA LYS A 2 -25.51 8.75 16.30
C LYS A 2 -25.89 8.03 15.00
N LYS A 3 -26.82 8.60 14.25
CA LYS A 3 -27.22 8.16 12.89
C LYS A 3 -27.01 9.31 11.91
N SER A 4 -25.80 9.81 11.75
CA SER A 4 -25.54 10.86 10.75
C SER A 4 -24.27 10.65 9.89
N GLY A 5 -23.50 9.59 10.11
CA GLY A 5 -22.28 9.31 9.33
C GLY A 5 -22.53 8.64 7.97
N PHE A 6 -23.62 7.90 7.81
CA PHE A 6 -23.83 7.03 6.63
C PHE A 6 -24.28 7.77 5.35
N ILE A 7 -24.79 8.98 5.46
CA ILE A 7 -25.32 9.75 4.30
C ILE A 7 -24.24 10.62 3.63
N ALA A 8 -23.21 11.00 4.34
CA ALA A 8 -22.09 11.78 3.79
C ALA A 8 -21.19 10.96 2.84
N VAL A 9 -21.13 9.64 3.04
CA VAL A 9 -20.31 8.71 2.23
C VAL A 9 -20.79 8.56 0.80
N ALA A 10 -22.10 8.68 0.55
CA ALA A 10 -22.68 8.55 -0.79
C ALA A 10 -22.49 9.78 -1.70
N ALA A 11 -22.27 10.96 -1.12
CA ALA A 11 -22.16 12.20 -1.89
C ALA A 11 -20.75 12.50 -2.42
N ILE A 12 -19.69 11.93 -1.80
CA ILE A 12 -18.29 12.13 -2.23
C ILE A 12 -17.92 11.23 -3.41
N ALA A 13 -18.63 10.12 -3.62
CA ALA A 13 -18.39 9.19 -4.72
C ALA A 13 -18.68 9.77 -6.13
N VAL A 14 -19.37 10.90 -6.24
CA VAL A 14 -19.80 11.48 -7.53
C VAL A 14 -18.78 12.48 -8.10
N PHE A 15 -17.84 13.00 -7.32
CA PHE A 15 -16.94 14.09 -7.77
C PHE A 15 -15.53 13.68 -8.18
N LEU A 16 -15.17 12.38 -8.14
CA LEU A 16 -13.81 11.89 -8.43
C LEU A 16 -13.69 11.16 -9.77
N LEU A 17 -14.32 11.68 -10.80
CA LEU A 17 -14.29 11.13 -12.17
C LEU A 17 -13.18 11.75 -13.02
N LEU A 18 -11.93 11.69 -12.63
CA LEU A 18 -10.83 11.94 -13.57
C LEU A 18 -9.58 11.15 -13.14
N GLY A 19 -9.30 10.18 -13.85
CA GLY A 19 -8.09 9.63 -14.24
C GLY A 19 -7.41 8.41 -13.64
N ALA A 20 -7.03 7.41 -14.42
CA ALA A 20 -6.54 6.12 -13.93
C ALA A 20 -5.58 5.33 -14.77
N THR A 21 -4.77 4.41 -14.41
CA THR A 21 -4.43 3.15 -15.09
C THR A 21 -3.83 2.05 -14.22
N TRP A 22 -3.97 0.80 -14.70
CA TRP A 22 -3.29 -0.43 -14.27
C TRP A 22 -3.43 -0.77 -12.78
N ALA A 23 -4.65 -0.78 -12.27
CA ALA A 23 -4.91 -1.27 -10.94
C ALA A 23 -5.64 -2.61 -10.95
N SER A 24 -5.08 -3.50 -10.20
CA SER A 24 -5.65 -4.63 -9.47
C SER A 24 -6.47 -5.70 -10.18
N ALA A 25 -6.36 -5.89 -11.48
CA ALA A 25 -6.60 -7.22 -11.99
C ALA A 25 -5.31 -7.75 -12.52
N LEU A 26 -5.04 -9.00 -12.29
CA LEU A 26 -3.87 -9.64 -12.87
C LEU A 26 -3.91 -9.44 -14.39
N ASP A 27 -2.81 -8.98 -14.97
CA ASP A 27 -2.65 -9.01 -16.43
C ASP A 27 -2.94 -10.43 -16.90
N PRO A 28 -3.67 -10.61 -18.02
CA PRO A 28 -3.87 -11.93 -18.60
C PRO A 28 -2.52 -12.61 -18.77
N ILE A 29 -2.47 -13.92 -18.53
CA ILE A 29 -1.27 -14.68 -18.84
C ILE A 29 -1.07 -14.60 -20.36
N PRO A 30 0.11 -14.15 -20.86
CA PRO A 30 0.38 -14.06 -22.29
C PRO A 30 0.13 -15.38 -23.03
N GLU A 31 -0.25 -15.28 -24.30
CA GLU A 31 -0.50 -16.46 -25.16
C GLU A 31 0.79 -17.03 -25.74
N GLU A 32 1.86 -16.23 -25.74
CA GLU A 32 3.19 -16.62 -26.20
C GLU A 32 4.12 -16.84 -25.03
N SER A 33 5.04 -17.82 -25.18
CA SER A 33 6.07 -18.05 -24.17
C SER A 33 7.16 -16.98 -24.26
N GLY A 34 7.67 -16.52 -23.11
CA GLY A 34 8.76 -15.57 -23.11
C GLY A 34 8.77 -14.68 -21.87
N PHE A 35 9.74 -13.78 -21.84
CA PHE A 35 9.88 -12.76 -20.80
C PHE A 35 8.91 -11.60 -21.04
N SER A 36 8.33 -11.13 -19.98
CA SER A 36 7.52 -9.92 -19.93
C SER A 36 7.78 -9.18 -18.61
N GLY A 37 7.41 -7.91 -18.55
CA GLY A 37 7.58 -7.17 -17.31
C GLY A 37 7.60 -5.67 -17.51
N PHE A 38 7.99 -4.98 -16.43
CA PHE A 38 8.21 -3.54 -16.47
C PHE A 38 9.27 -3.11 -15.46
N VAL A 39 9.82 -1.94 -15.67
CA VAL A 39 10.60 -1.18 -14.68
C VAL A 39 10.17 0.28 -14.73
N ARG A 40 10.05 0.90 -13.55
CA ARG A 40 9.56 2.29 -13.42
C ARG A 40 10.46 3.11 -12.47
N PRO A 41 11.70 3.44 -12.88
CA PRO A 41 12.53 4.34 -12.09
C PRO A 41 11.93 5.74 -12.04
N GLY A 42 11.95 6.31 -10.84
CA GLY A 42 11.43 7.66 -10.60
C GLY A 42 12.12 8.34 -9.44
N VAL A 43 12.00 9.66 -9.44
CA VAL A 43 12.44 10.53 -8.35
C VAL A 43 11.29 11.42 -7.94
N GLY A 44 11.28 11.83 -6.70
CA GLY A 44 10.22 12.67 -6.18
C GLY A 44 10.52 13.17 -4.78
N TYR A 45 9.48 13.59 -4.12
CA TYR A 45 9.52 13.95 -2.70
C TYR A 45 8.41 13.22 -1.95
N LEU A 46 8.66 13.00 -0.67
CA LEU A 46 7.68 12.50 0.28
C LEU A 46 7.72 13.43 1.51
N LYS A 47 6.60 14.09 1.79
CA LYS A 47 6.33 14.71 3.09
C LYS A 47 5.54 13.71 3.91
N TYR A 48 6.10 13.31 5.05
CA TYR A 48 5.48 12.31 5.90
C TYR A 48 5.37 12.80 7.35
N LYS A 49 4.34 12.36 8.03
CA LYS A 49 3.99 12.71 9.39
C LYS A 49 3.66 11.41 10.13
N SER A 50 4.47 11.02 11.11
CA SER A 50 4.24 9.84 11.94
C SER A 50 5.20 9.80 13.13
N ASN A 51 4.71 9.42 14.32
CA ASN A 51 5.56 9.11 15.45
C ASN A 51 6.05 7.66 15.49
N MET A 52 5.55 6.81 14.57
CA MET A 52 5.80 5.36 14.63
C MET A 52 6.92 4.90 13.69
N VAL A 53 7.13 5.59 12.58
CA VAL A 53 8.08 5.20 11.52
C VAL A 53 9.26 6.16 11.51
N ALA A 54 10.49 5.64 11.56
CA ALA A 54 11.72 6.43 11.52
C ALA A 54 12.19 6.68 10.07
N SER A 55 12.35 5.62 9.28
CA SER A 55 12.79 5.76 7.88
C SER A 55 12.31 4.61 6.99
N ILE A 56 12.29 4.85 5.67
CA ILE A 56 12.03 3.85 4.63
C ILE A 56 13.14 3.95 3.58
N GLN A 57 13.76 2.83 3.24
CA GLN A 57 14.85 2.75 2.24
C GLN A 57 16.03 3.71 2.53
N GLY A 58 16.27 4.06 3.79
CA GLY A 58 17.32 4.99 4.19
C GLY A 58 16.93 6.48 4.07
N PHE A 59 15.68 6.78 3.74
CA PHE A 59 15.12 8.14 3.78
C PHE A 59 14.42 8.37 5.12
N ASP A 60 14.83 9.38 5.85
CA ASP A 60 14.23 9.74 7.14
C ASP A 60 12.82 10.30 6.93
N LEU A 61 11.87 9.83 7.74
CA LEU A 61 10.44 10.13 7.64
C LEU A 61 9.88 10.83 8.85
N SER A 62 10.61 10.86 9.95
CA SER A 62 10.21 11.57 11.17
C SER A 62 11.42 12.07 11.95
N LYS A 63 11.22 13.09 12.77
CA LYS A 63 12.26 13.62 13.65
C LYS A 63 12.72 12.55 14.64
N GLU A 64 14.02 12.54 14.95
CA GLU A 64 14.58 11.68 16.00
C GLU A 64 14.01 12.03 17.38
N LYS A 65 13.75 13.30 17.63
CA LYS A 65 13.21 13.79 18.90
C LYS A 65 11.71 14.02 18.80
N ASN A 66 10.99 13.56 19.81
CA ASN A 66 9.60 13.88 20.07
C ASN A 66 9.51 14.83 21.27
N ASP A 67 8.91 15.99 21.06
CA ASP A 67 8.83 17.02 22.12
C ASP A 67 7.64 16.77 23.06
N ASP A 68 6.50 16.31 22.56
CA ASP A 68 5.31 15.94 23.35
C ASP A 68 4.57 14.75 22.71
N ARG A 69 4.39 13.68 23.48
CA ARG A 69 3.63 12.49 23.04
C ARG A 69 2.12 12.69 23.04
N ASN A 70 1.61 13.82 23.50
CA ASN A 70 0.18 14.13 23.41
C ASN A 70 -0.19 14.87 22.14
N ASP A 71 0.79 15.38 21.42
CA ASP A 71 0.59 16.13 20.19
C ASP A 71 0.64 15.23 18.95
N SER A 72 0.02 15.67 17.87
CA SER A 72 0.17 15.09 16.54
C SER A 72 1.64 15.15 16.09
N PRO A 73 2.11 14.12 15.35
CA PRO A 73 3.50 14.07 14.87
C PRO A 73 3.88 15.29 14.04
N ASP A 74 5.13 15.69 14.12
CA ASP A 74 5.73 16.61 13.15
C ASP A 74 5.87 15.97 11.77
N SER A 75 5.93 16.80 10.75
CA SER A 75 6.16 16.35 9.37
C SER A 75 7.61 16.52 8.96
N GLU A 76 8.16 15.51 8.29
CA GLU A 76 9.46 15.57 7.62
C GLU A 76 9.27 15.48 6.11
N THR A 77 10.17 16.12 5.36
CA THR A 77 10.18 16.08 3.90
C THR A 77 11.50 15.51 3.43
N THR A 78 11.43 14.46 2.65
CA THR A 78 12.61 13.77 2.13
C THR A 78 12.54 13.60 0.61
N ALA A 79 13.69 13.49 -0.04
CA ALA A 79 13.76 13.05 -1.43
C ALA A 79 13.38 11.56 -1.49
N LEU A 80 12.75 11.16 -2.59
CA LEU A 80 12.32 9.78 -2.82
C LEU A 80 12.91 9.29 -4.13
N VAL A 81 13.56 8.13 -4.10
CA VAL A 81 13.92 7.37 -5.29
C VAL A 81 13.08 6.11 -5.32
N THR A 82 12.38 5.86 -6.41
CA THR A 82 11.52 4.70 -6.57
C THR A 82 11.98 3.84 -7.73
N LEU A 83 11.93 2.53 -7.56
CA LEU A 83 12.26 1.56 -8.61
C LEU A 83 11.27 0.38 -8.57
N PRO A 84 9.96 0.61 -8.74
CA PRO A 84 9.03 -0.51 -8.92
C PRO A 84 9.37 -1.27 -10.21
N PHE A 85 9.33 -2.60 -10.11
CA PHE A 85 9.60 -3.47 -11.25
C PHE A 85 8.78 -4.75 -11.15
N ASN A 86 8.59 -5.39 -12.29
CA ASN A 86 8.08 -6.75 -12.39
C ASN A 86 8.81 -7.46 -13.52
N LEU A 87 9.27 -8.66 -13.25
CA LEU A 87 9.86 -9.58 -14.23
C LEU A 87 9.03 -10.87 -14.21
N ALA A 88 8.61 -11.32 -15.37
CA ALA A 88 7.85 -12.55 -15.50
C ALA A 88 8.32 -13.38 -16.69
N TYR A 89 8.17 -14.69 -16.58
CA TYR A 89 8.35 -15.64 -17.68
C TYR A 89 7.12 -16.51 -17.84
N THR A 90 6.57 -16.55 -19.05
CA THR A 90 5.37 -17.29 -19.39
C THR A 90 5.71 -18.60 -20.12
N PHE A 91 5.11 -19.68 -19.67
CA PHE A 91 5.03 -20.96 -20.37
C PHE A 91 3.63 -21.06 -20.98
N ALA A 92 3.51 -20.69 -22.26
CA ALA A 92 2.19 -20.56 -22.91
C ALA A 92 1.44 -21.90 -22.97
N SER A 93 2.14 -23.02 -23.26
CA SER A 93 1.55 -24.36 -23.39
C SER A 93 0.84 -24.84 -22.13
N THR A 94 1.33 -24.44 -20.96
CA THR A 94 0.75 -24.80 -19.65
C THR A 94 -0.07 -23.67 -19.03
N ARG A 95 -0.11 -22.49 -19.68
CA ARG A 95 -0.74 -21.30 -19.13
C ARG A 95 -0.18 -20.93 -17.74
N THR A 96 1.11 -21.14 -17.54
CA THR A 96 1.83 -20.86 -16.29
C THR A 96 2.74 -19.67 -16.48
N GLN A 97 2.78 -18.77 -15.50
CA GLN A 97 3.71 -17.64 -15.47
C GLN A 97 4.41 -17.56 -14.12
N LEU A 98 5.73 -17.57 -14.12
CA LEU A 98 6.55 -17.22 -12.97
C LEU A 98 6.75 -15.72 -12.93
N PHE A 99 6.76 -15.11 -11.75
CA PHE A 99 7.00 -13.67 -11.62
C PHE A 99 7.80 -13.32 -10.37
N PHE A 100 8.51 -12.19 -10.47
CA PHE A 100 9.20 -11.55 -9.36
C PHE A 100 9.11 -10.04 -9.51
N GLY A 101 8.79 -9.31 -8.45
CA GLY A 101 8.76 -7.86 -8.50
C GLY A 101 7.95 -7.21 -7.38
N THR A 102 7.68 -5.94 -7.55
CA THR A 102 6.83 -5.13 -6.69
C THR A 102 5.38 -5.24 -7.15
N ASP A 103 4.46 -5.48 -6.23
CA ASP A 103 3.04 -5.42 -6.55
C ASP A 103 2.59 -3.95 -6.63
N PRO A 104 1.99 -3.51 -7.73
CA PRO A 104 1.49 -2.15 -7.86
C PRO A 104 0.43 -1.77 -6.82
N THR A 105 -0.37 -2.74 -6.34
CA THR A 105 -1.38 -2.49 -5.30
C THR A 105 -0.77 -2.22 -3.94
N ASP A 106 0.34 -2.85 -3.62
CA ASP A 106 1.08 -2.59 -2.39
C ASP A 106 1.68 -1.17 -2.39
N LEU A 107 2.19 -0.72 -3.55
CA LEU A 107 2.68 0.65 -3.70
C LEU A 107 1.58 1.70 -3.44
N MET A 108 0.35 1.42 -3.84
CA MET A 108 -0.79 2.32 -3.59
C MET A 108 -1.13 2.42 -2.10
N ARG A 109 -0.75 1.42 -1.33
CA ARG A 109 -0.94 1.36 0.13
C ARG A 109 0.33 1.76 0.91
N PHE A 110 1.31 2.35 0.22
CA PHE A 110 2.62 2.68 0.78
C PHE A 110 3.35 1.47 1.39
N ASP A 111 3.10 0.28 0.85
CA ASP A 111 3.80 -0.94 1.19
C ASP A 111 4.86 -1.26 0.13
N LEU A 112 6.12 -1.32 0.54
CA LEU A 112 7.28 -1.55 -0.35
C LEU A 112 7.71 -3.03 -0.35
N SER A 113 6.77 -3.95 -0.33
CA SER A 113 7.05 -5.36 -0.38
C SER A 113 7.41 -5.83 -1.80
N GLN A 114 8.20 -6.89 -1.84
CA GLN A 114 8.50 -7.64 -3.05
C GLN A 114 7.80 -8.99 -3.00
N GLN A 115 7.45 -9.51 -4.15
CA GLN A 115 6.76 -10.77 -4.29
C GLN A 115 7.44 -11.65 -5.34
N ILE A 116 7.62 -12.94 -5.02
CA ILE A 116 7.97 -13.98 -5.99
C ILE A 116 6.86 -15.03 -6.00
N GLY A 117 6.47 -15.50 -7.18
CA GLY A 117 5.34 -16.43 -7.22
C GLY A 117 5.05 -17.00 -8.60
N VAL A 118 3.89 -17.63 -8.68
CA VAL A 118 3.38 -18.28 -9.88
C VAL A 118 1.93 -17.86 -10.12
N LYS A 119 1.59 -17.62 -11.39
CA LYS A 119 0.21 -17.52 -11.90
C LYS A 119 -0.09 -18.74 -12.74
N GLN A 120 -1.28 -19.30 -12.60
CA GLN A 120 -1.77 -20.45 -13.34
C GLN A 120 -3.15 -20.15 -13.93
N GLY A 121 -3.25 -20.21 -15.24
CA GLY A 121 -4.54 -20.20 -15.94
C GLY A 121 -5.22 -21.57 -15.82
N ILE A 122 -6.46 -21.57 -15.33
CA ILE A 122 -7.25 -22.80 -15.10
C ILE A 122 -8.53 -22.81 -15.95
N GLY A 123 -8.39 -22.45 -17.22
CA GLY A 123 -9.48 -22.42 -18.18
C GLY A 123 -10.62 -21.48 -17.79
N SER A 124 -11.84 -21.97 -17.80
CA SER A 124 -13.04 -21.19 -17.44
C SER A 124 -13.12 -20.83 -15.94
N LEU A 125 -12.32 -21.46 -15.08
CA LEU A 125 -12.31 -21.12 -13.66
C LEU A 125 -11.55 -19.81 -13.38
N GLY A 126 -10.71 -19.33 -14.33
CA GLY A 126 -9.98 -18.07 -14.20
C GLY A 126 -8.48 -18.24 -14.02
N ILE A 127 -7.87 -17.38 -13.22
CA ILE A 127 -6.42 -17.36 -12.97
C ILE A 127 -6.19 -17.46 -11.46
N LEU A 128 -5.42 -18.45 -11.04
CA LEU A 128 -4.89 -18.54 -9.68
C LEU A 128 -3.47 -17.98 -9.62
N GLN A 129 -3.17 -17.21 -8.59
CA GLN A 129 -1.81 -16.75 -8.28
C GLN A 129 -1.47 -17.12 -6.85
N GLY A 130 -0.27 -17.64 -6.64
CA GLY A 130 0.33 -17.81 -5.33
C GLY A 130 1.71 -17.16 -5.29
N GLY A 131 2.04 -16.47 -4.21
CA GLY A 131 3.33 -15.82 -4.07
C GLY A 131 3.78 -15.63 -2.64
N PHE A 132 5.10 -15.61 -2.45
CA PHE A 132 5.76 -15.28 -1.20
C PHE A 132 6.10 -13.79 -1.20
N LEU A 133 5.80 -13.11 -0.09
CA LEU A 133 6.02 -11.68 0.14
C LEU A 133 7.18 -11.49 1.11
N PHE A 134 8.01 -10.48 0.88
CA PHE A 134 9.07 -10.10 1.80
C PHE A 134 9.44 -8.62 1.65
N SER A 135 9.99 -8.03 2.73
CA SER A 135 10.58 -6.70 2.66
C SER A 135 11.92 -6.77 1.94
N GLY A 136 12.03 -6.16 0.77
CA GLY A 136 13.29 -6.05 0.04
C GLY A 136 14.31 -5.18 0.79
N THR A 137 13.85 -4.05 1.33
CA THR A 137 14.58 -3.21 2.28
C THR A 137 13.70 -3.03 3.51
N PRO A 138 14.12 -3.51 4.70
CA PRO A 138 13.36 -3.30 5.92
C PRO A 138 13.15 -1.82 6.22
N ALA A 139 11.93 -1.45 6.62
CA ALA A 139 11.68 -0.13 7.18
C ALA A 139 12.32 -0.03 8.57
N LYS A 140 12.64 1.19 8.99
CA LYS A 140 13.05 1.46 10.36
C LYS A 140 11.88 2.08 11.12
N VAL A 141 11.72 1.66 12.36
CA VAL A 141 10.76 2.18 13.32
C VAL A 141 11.49 2.58 14.60
N TRP A 142 10.90 3.44 15.41
CA TRP A 142 11.51 3.78 16.69
C TRP A 142 11.42 2.59 17.64
N LYS A 143 12.50 2.29 18.39
CA LYS A 143 12.50 1.23 19.43
C LYS A 143 11.44 1.55 20.49
N ASP A 144 11.47 2.78 21.01
CA ASP A 144 10.42 3.34 21.86
C ASP A 144 9.88 4.62 21.21
N PRO A 145 8.72 4.56 20.54
CA PRO A 145 8.15 5.75 19.88
C PRO A 145 7.69 6.81 20.87
N TYR A 146 7.50 6.48 22.15
CA TYR A 146 6.95 7.35 23.18
C TYR A 146 8.01 8.10 24.00
N LEU A 147 9.31 7.94 23.67
CA LEU A 147 10.38 8.70 24.30
C LEU A 147 10.26 10.18 23.95
N GLU A 148 10.27 11.03 24.99
CA GLU A 148 10.19 12.49 24.90
C GLU A 148 11.48 13.14 25.31
N GLY A 149 11.78 14.29 24.69
CA GLY A 149 12.85 15.18 25.13
C GLY A 149 14.27 14.71 24.80
N GLU A 150 14.44 13.47 24.32
CA GLU A 150 15.70 12.85 23.92
C GLU A 150 15.59 12.25 22.52
N ASP A 151 16.73 11.97 21.86
CA ASP A 151 16.77 11.35 20.55
C ASP A 151 16.37 9.86 20.65
N ARG A 152 15.44 9.45 19.79
CA ARG A 152 14.93 8.08 19.74
C ARG A 152 15.86 7.20 18.92
N ASP A 153 16.19 6.02 19.45
CA ASP A 153 16.87 4.97 18.70
C ASP A 153 15.93 4.28 17.70
N ASP A 154 16.39 4.05 16.49
CA ASP A 154 15.68 3.24 15.50
C ASP A 154 15.99 1.73 15.61
N THR A 155 15.12 0.93 15.00
CA THR A 155 15.28 -0.52 14.82
C THR A 155 14.62 -0.98 13.53
N LYS A 156 15.01 -2.14 13.01
CA LYS A 156 14.43 -2.66 11.76
C LYS A 156 13.08 -3.33 12.01
N ARG A 157 12.13 -3.05 11.12
CA ARG A 157 10.87 -3.78 10.96
C ARG A 157 10.93 -4.57 9.66
N LYS A 158 10.89 -5.88 9.76
CA LYS A 158 10.90 -6.83 8.63
C LYS A 158 9.50 -7.38 8.42
N SER A 159 9.20 -7.81 7.20
CA SER A 159 7.99 -8.58 6.95
C SER A 159 8.23 -9.71 5.98
N THR A 160 7.52 -10.81 6.23
CA THR A 160 7.44 -11.97 5.35
C THR A 160 5.98 -12.41 5.28
N GLY A 161 5.59 -13.10 4.21
CA GLY A 161 4.20 -13.54 4.09
C GLY A 161 3.90 -14.30 2.82
N ALA A 162 2.61 -14.53 2.59
CA ALA A 162 2.12 -15.19 1.39
C ALA A 162 0.86 -14.47 0.89
N ARG A 163 0.65 -14.54 -0.41
CA ARG A 163 -0.53 -14.00 -1.08
C ARG A 163 -1.11 -15.04 -2.01
N LEU A 164 -2.43 -15.20 -1.94
CA LEU A 164 -3.21 -15.99 -2.89
C LEU A 164 -4.21 -15.05 -3.58
N VAL A 165 -4.30 -15.16 -4.90
CA VAL A 165 -5.26 -14.40 -5.70
C VAL A 165 -6.01 -15.35 -6.60
N TRP A 166 -7.33 -15.21 -6.65
CA TRP A 166 -8.17 -15.83 -7.64
C TRP A 166 -8.84 -14.74 -8.46
N ASP A 167 -8.38 -14.59 -9.70
CA ASP A 167 -8.85 -13.57 -10.63
C ASP A 167 -9.71 -14.17 -11.73
N ARG A 168 -10.60 -13.37 -12.30
CA ARG A 168 -11.51 -13.76 -13.38
C ARG A 168 -12.35 -14.98 -13.02
N ILE A 169 -12.83 -15.04 -11.79
CA ILE A 169 -13.59 -16.14 -11.23
C ILE A 169 -14.75 -16.50 -12.15
N PHE A 170 -14.74 -17.75 -12.67
CA PHE A 170 -15.71 -18.26 -13.64
C PHE A 170 -15.88 -17.37 -14.89
N GLY A 171 -14.80 -16.74 -15.36
CA GLY A 171 -14.80 -15.86 -16.53
C GLY A 171 -15.37 -14.45 -16.26
N SER A 172 -15.77 -14.14 -15.05
CA SER A 172 -16.20 -12.80 -14.63
C SER A 172 -14.99 -11.87 -14.44
N PHE A 173 -15.23 -10.62 -14.07
CA PHE A 173 -14.19 -9.68 -13.66
C PHE A 173 -14.07 -9.58 -12.13
N PHE A 174 -14.55 -10.57 -11.42
CA PHE A 174 -14.45 -10.65 -9.96
C PHE A 174 -13.11 -11.24 -9.55
N GLN A 175 -12.50 -10.66 -8.52
CA GLN A 175 -11.25 -11.10 -7.94
C GLN A 175 -11.38 -11.18 -6.42
N VAL A 176 -10.79 -12.22 -5.86
CA VAL A 176 -10.58 -12.39 -4.42
C VAL A 176 -9.09 -12.50 -4.18
N GLN A 177 -8.58 -11.75 -3.20
CA GLN A 177 -7.20 -11.84 -2.76
C GLN A 177 -7.18 -12.08 -1.25
N TYR A 178 -6.36 -13.03 -0.81
CA TYR A 178 -6.01 -13.22 0.58
C TYR A 178 -4.51 -12.97 0.75
N THR A 179 -4.16 -12.19 1.76
CA THR A 179 -2.76 -11.90 2.10
C THR A 179 -2.55 -12.16 3.58
N TYR A 180 -1.53 -12.96 3.89
CA TYR A 180 -0.98 -13.12 5.24
C TYR A 180 0.41 -12.50 5.29
N ARG A 181 0.69 -11.73 6.33
CA ARG A 181 2.01 -11.13 6.57
C ARG A 181 2.36 -11.12 8.04
N LYS A 182 3.55 -11.60 8.35
CA LYS A 182 4.17 -11.45 9.66
C LYS A 182 5.11 -10.25 9.63
N PHE A 183 5.03 -9.41 10.67
CA PHE A 183 5.92 -8.27 10.89
C PHE A 183 6.70 -8.49 12.17
N ASP A 184 8.03 -8.43 12.08
CA ASP A 184 8.93 -8.60 13.20
C ASP A 184 9.77 -7.32 13.39
N ILE A 185 9.87 -6.83 14.61
CA ILE A 185 10.68 -5.68 15.04
C ILE A 185 11.91 -6.19 15.79
N ASP A 186 13.11 -5.94 15.28
CA ASP A 186 14.35 -6.50 15.85
C ASP A 186 14.59 -6.10 17.32
N SER A 187 14.12 -4.93 17.74
CA SER A 187 14.21 -4.44 19.11
C SER A 187 13.00 -3.61 19.50
N GLU A 188 12.02 -4.26 20.12
CA GLU A 188 10.79 -3.63 20.60
C GLU A 188 10.98 -3.13 22.05
N LYS A 189 10.72 -1.86 22.30
CA LYS A 189 10.83 -1.21 23.61
C LYS A 189 9.70 -0.22 23.89
N SER A 190 8.56 -0.35 23.22
CA SER A 190 7.42 0.59 23.36
C SER A 190 7.03 0.82 24.82
N GLY A 191 7.05 2.09 25.23
CA GLY A 191 6.67 2.54 26.55
C GLY A 191 7.74 2.32 27.65
N ASN A 192 8.95 1.90 27.30
CA ASN A 192 10.02 1.73 28.31
C ASN A 192 10.49 3.06 28.93
N SER A 193 10.40 4.15 28.19
CA SER A 193 10.69 5.50 28.66
C SER A 193 9.67 6.04 29.69
N ILE A 194 8.50 5.39 29.80
CA ILE A 194 7.42 5.87 30.67
C ILE A 194 7.47 5.12 32.00
N GLY A 195 8.04 5.77 33.03
CA GLY A 195 8.24 5.17 34.34
C GLY A 195 6.95 4.78 35.10
N SER A 196 5.80 5.37 34.75
CA SER A 196 4.50 5.03 35.36
C SER A 196 3.88 3.74 34.81
N LEU A 197 4.35 3.21 33.67
CA LEU A 197 3.83 1.99 33.08
C LEU A 197 4.39 0.74 33.76
N THR A 198 3.51 -0.20 34.09
CA THR A 198 3.90 -1.53 34.53
C THR A 198 4.41 -2.39 33.36
N SER A 199 5.03 -3.52 33.64
CA SER A 199 5.42 -4.48 32.60
C SER A 199 4.20 -5.01 31.82
N SER A 200 3.04 -5.12 32.46
CA SER A 200 1.79 -5.55 31.82
C SER A 200 1.27 -4.45 30.86
N ASP A 201 1.40 -3.18 31.24
CA ASP A 201 0.99 -2.05 30.37
C ASP A 201 1.87 -1.99 29.12
N ARG A 202 3.18 -2.18 29.26
CA ARG A 202 4.13 -2.17 28.13
C ARG A 202 3.84 -3.29 27.14
N LYS A 203 3.48 -4.49 27.62
CA LYS A 203 3.05 -5.60 26.75
C LYS A 203 1.81 -5.26 25.91
N LEU A 204 0.95 -4.36 26.34
CA LEU A 204 -0.19 -3.91 25.52
C LEU A 204 0.23 -3.07 24.31
N LEU A 205 1.47 -2.57 24.27
CA LEU A 205 2.01 -1.67 23.25
C LEU A 205 2.97 -2.36 22.28
N GLU A 206 3.22 -3.65 22.42
CA GLU A 206 4.08 -4.44 21.52
C GLU A 206 3.52 -4.43 20.09
N ARG A 207 4.42 -4.31 19.07
CA ARG A 207 4.03 -4.02 17.68
C ARG A 207 4.34 -5.13 16.70
N ASP A 208 4.96 -6.24 17.13
CA ASP A 208 5.07 -7.44 16.31
C ASP A 208 3.67 -7.91 15.94
N SER A 209 3.49 -8.45 14.74
CA SER A 209 2.13 -8.63 14.20
C SER A 209 2.03 -9.76 13.20
N ASP A 210 0.94 -10.51 13.30
CA ASP A 210 0.42 -11.40 12.27
C ASP A 210 -0.80 -10.74 11.61
N ARG A 211 -0.62 -10.24 10.37
CA ARG A 211 -1.66 -9.51 9.65
C ARG A 211 -2.28 -10.38 8.57
N GLN A 212 -3.60 -10.39 8.52
CA GLN A 212 -4.38 -11.05 7.47
C GLN A 212 -5.27 -10.03 6.79
N SER A 213 -5.37 -10.09 5.45
CA SER A 213 -6.35 -9.28 4.72
C SER A 213 -7.07 -10.10 3.66
N VAL A 214 -8.32 -9.74 3.43
CA VAL A 214 -9.15 -10.24 2.33
C VAL A 214 -9.60 -9.04 1.51
N ASP A 215 -9.27 -9.07 0.21
CA ASP A 215 -9.65 -8.03 -0.74
C ASP A 215 -10.65 -8.64 -1.74
N LEU A 216 -11.80 -8.03 -1.87
CA LEU A 216 -12.84 -8.38 -2.84
C LEU A 216 -12.96 -7.24 -3.84
N SER A 217 -12.71 -7.50 -5.11
CA SER A 217 -12.80 -6.46 -6.13
C SER A 217 -13.56 -6.94 -7.36
N TYR A 218 -14.19 -5.99 -8.04
CA TYR A 218 -14.86 -6.24 -9.31
C TYR A 218 -14.50 -5.13 -10.28
N ARG A 219 -14.07 -5.51 -11.48
CA ARG A 219 -13.73 -4.57 -12.54
C ARG A 219 -14.86 -4.52 -13.58
N PHE A 220 -15.22 -3.32 -14.00
CA PHE A 220 -16.15 -3.13 -15.09
C PHE A 220 -15.74 -1.94 -15.97
N ASN A 221 -16.06 -2.08 -17.24
CA ASN A 221 -15.91 -1.00 -18.21
C ASN A 221 -17.24 -0.24 -18.28
N PHE A 222 -17.25 1.03 -17.87
CA PHE A 222 -18.48 1.82 -17.93
C PHE A 222 -18.58 2.64 -19.22
N ALA A 223 -17.46 2.81 -19.94
CA ALA A 223 -17.40 3.38 -21.28
C ALA A 223 -16.19 2.81 -22.03
N LYS A 224 -16.13 3.02 -23.34
CA LYS A 224 -14.96 2.64 -24.14
C LYS A 224 -13.73 3.34 -23.56
N ASN A 225 -12.67 2.62 -23.29
CA ASN A 225 -11.41 3.12 -22.72
C ASN A 225 -11.45 3.52 -21.24
N HIS A 226 -12.56 3.33 -20.53
CA HIS A 226 -12.75 3.70 -19.13
C HIS A 226 -13.11 2.47 -18.30
N ASN A 227 -12.31 2.18 -17.30
CA ASN A 227 -12.49 1.06 -16.37
C ASN A 227 -12.64 1.57 -14.94
N LEU A 228 -13.47 0.94 -14.17
CA LEU A 228 -13.59 1.12 -12.72
C LEU A 228 -13.39 -0.20 -12.01
N ALA A 229 -12.72 -0.16 -10.86
CA ALA A 229 -12.56 -1.32 -10.00
C ALA A 229 -12.80 -0.91 -8.53
N PRO A 230 -14.04 -0.98 -8.05
CA PRO A 230 -14.32 -0.93 -6.63
C PRO A 230 -13.73 -2.17 -5.94
N ALA A 231 -13.21 -1.97 -4.73
CA ALA A 231 -12.74 -3.03 -3.87
C ALA A 231 -13.17 -2.79 -2.43
N PHE A 232 -13.50 -3.87 -1.74
CA PHE A 232 -13.69 -3.90 -0.30
C PHE A 232 -12.54 -4.71 0.31
N ILE A 233 -11.92 -4.18 1.36
CA ILE A 233 -10.76 -4.77 2.01
C ILE A 233 -11.05 -4.87 3.49
N TYR A 234 -10.96 -6.09 4.02
CA TYR A 234 -10.93 -6.35 5.44
C TYR A 234 -9.51 -6.71 5.86
N THR A 235 -9.02 -6.11 6.93
CA THR A 235 -7.70 -6.40 7.51
C THR A 235 -7.85 -6.68 9.00
N HIS A 236 -7.33 -7.82 9.43
CA HIS A 236 -7.12 -8.17 10.84
C HIS A 236 -5.63 -8.08 11.14
N ASP A 237 -5.23 -7.18 12.03
CA ASP A 237 -3.84 -6.97 12.45
C ASP A 237 -3.68 -7.48 13.89
N ASP A 238 -3.34 -8.78 14.03
CA ASP A 238 -3.16 -9.43 15.32
C ASP A 238 -1.77 -9.10 15.88
N ARG A 239 -1.68 -7.99 16.59
CA ARG A 239 -0.45 -7.55 17.24
C ARG A 239 -0.29 -8.20 18.60
N ASP A 240 0.95 -8.47 19.02
CA ASP A 240 1.26 -9.02 20.33
C ASP A 240 0.73 -8.09 21.43
N GLY A 241 0.84 -6.80 21.23
CA GLY A 241 0.24 -5.78 22.08
C GLY A 241 -1.23 -5.54 21.79
N LYS A 242 -2.10 -5.98 22.68
CA LYS A 242 -3.55 -5.92 22.47
C LYS A 242 -4.17 -4.52 22.37
N ALA A 243 -3.46 -3.47 22.83
CA ALA A 243 -3.89 -2.10 22.59
C ALA A 243 -3.51 -1.61 21.16
N MET A 244 -2.68 -2.37 20.47
CA MET A 244 -2.24 -2.11 19.09
C MET A 244 -2.92 -3.03 18.07
N LYS A 245 -3.58 -4.11 18.53
CA LYS A 245 -4.36 -5.02 17.69
C LYS A 245 -5.61 -4.33 17.18
N ASN A 246 -5.94 -4.52 15.89
CA ASN A 246 -7.09 -3.86 15.27
C ASN A 246 -7.73 -4.67 14.15
N ASP A 247 -8.98 -4.35 13.88
CA ASP A 247 -9.73 -4.72 12.70
C ASP A 247 -9.98 -3.48 11.85
N ALA A 248 -9.76 -3.59 10.55
CA ALA A 248 -9.90 -2.48 9.65
C ALA A 248 -10.73 -2.82 8.40
N TYR A 249 -11.53 -1.86 7.96
CA TYR A 249 -12.42 -1.97 6.81
C TYR A 249 -12.15 -0.80 5.88
N ASP A 250 -11.74 -1.08 4.64
CA ASP A 250 -11.49 -0.07 3.63
C ASP A 250 -12.36 -0.30 2.40
N PHE A 251 -12.84 0.78 1.83
CA PHE A 251 -13.41 0.81 0.50
C PHE A 251 -12.45 1.56 -0.41
N GLN A 252 -12.07 0.93 -1.52
CA GLN A 252 -11.16 1.49 -2.51
C GLN A 252 -11.86 1.57 -3.87
N LEU A 253 -11.67 2.65 -4.58
CA LEU A 253 -12.08 2.80 -5.96
C LEU A 253 -10.86 3.09 -6.82
N THR A 254 -10.66 2.24 -7.80
CA THR A 254 -9.66 2.46 -8.84
C THR A 254 -10.33 2.72 -10.16
N TYR A 255 -9.86 3.71 -10.89
CA TYR A 255 -10.33 4.03 -12.23
C TYR A 255 -9.19 3.92 -13.25
N VAL A 256 -9.44 3.51 -14.50
CA VAL A 256 -8.47 3.31 -15.61
C VAL A 256 -8.92 4.03 -16.88
N PHE A 257 -8.12 4.98 -17.37
CA PHE A 257 -8.25 5.51 -18.72
C PHE A 257 -7.09 5.01 -19.59
N LEU A 258 -7.40 4.29 -20.63
CA LEU A 258 -6.46 3.82 -21.63
C LEU A 258 -7.13 3.80 -23.01
N GLU A 259 -6.68 4.67 -23.91
CA GLU A 259 -7.20 4.77 -25.25
C GLU A 259 -6.09 4.48 -26.27
N ARG A 260 -6.35 3.54 -27.18
CA ARG A 260 -5.39 3.20 -28.22
C ARG A 260 -5.18 4.37 -29.17
N GLY A 261 -3.93 4.81 -29.33
CA GLY A 261 -3.57 5.95 -30.16
C GLY A 261 -3.60 7.30 -29.42
N ASN A 262 -4.09 7.35 -28.19
CA ASN A 262 -3.91 8.50 -27.32
C ASN A 262 -2.54 8.39 -26.60
N PRO A 263 -1.66 9.40 -26.69
CA PRO A 263 -0.37 9.35 -26.05
C PRO A 263 -0.47 9.44 -24.51
N PHE A 264 -1.62 9.83 -23.97
CA PHE A 264 -1.84 9.92 -22.54
C PHE A 264 -2.67 8.75 -22.04
N SER A 265 -2.20 8.19 -20.94
CA SER A 265 -2.99 7.31 -20.11
C SER A 265 -2.83 7.73 -18.66
N PHE A 266 -3.78 7.34 -17.82
CA PHE A 266 -3.80 7.87 -16.47
C PHE A 266 -4.27 6.84 -15.43
N THR A 267 -3.70 6.92 -14.16
CA THR A 267 -4.00 6.05 -13.01
C THR A 267 -4.49 6.87 -11.82
N GLY A 268 -5.65 6.55 -11.24
CA GLY A 268 -6.10 7.10 -9.96
C GLY A 268 -6.70 6.03 -9.06
N ASN A 269 -6.52 6.26 -7.80
CA ASN A 269 -7.03 5.44 -6.74
C ASN A 269 -7.54 6.36 -5.63
N ALA A 270 -8.69 6.06 -5.06
CA ALA A 270 -9.18 6.70 -3.87
C ALA A 270 -9.58 5.62 -2.88
N TYR A 271 -9.31 5.80 -1.62
CA TYR A 271 -9.79 4.92 -0.57
C TYR A 271 -10.27 5.69 0.64
N LEU A 272 -11.16 5.07 1.38
CA LEU A 272 -11.63 5.51 2.69
C LEU A 272 -11.88 4.28 3.55
N GLY A 273 -11.65 4.38 4.82
CA GLY A 273 -11.80 3.25 5.74
C GLY A 273 -11.71 3.66 7.20
N GLN A 274 -11.88 2.66 8.05
CA GLN A 274 -11.81 2.81 9.50
C GLN A 274 -11.04 1.63 10.09
N ALA A 275 -10.40 1.86 11.25
CA ALA A 275 -9.80 0.81 12.04
C ALA A 275 -10.18 0.96 13.50
N ASP A 276 -10.63 -0.14 14.09
CA ASP A 276 -11.04 -0.24 15.49
C ASP A 276 -10.05 -1.10 16.25
N TYR A 277 -9.58 -0.63 17.40
CA TYR A 277 -8.58 -1.32 18.22
C TYR A 277 -9.21 -2.06 19.38
N ASP A 278 -8.60 -3.20 19.77
CA ASP A 278 -9.21 -4.14 20.73
C ASP A 278 -9.24 -3.62 22.17
N LYS A 279 -8.19 -2.90 22.60
CA LYS A 279 -7.98 -2.54 23.99
C LYS A 279 -7.61 -1.08 24.18
N ARG A 280 -7.93 -0.61 25.37
CA ARG A 280 -7.54 0.71 25.85
C ARG A 280 -6.03 0.84 25.89
N ASN A 281 -5.50 1.90 25.27
CA ASN A 281 -4.09 2.24 25.32
C ASN A 281 -3.72 2.72 26.74
N PRO A 282 -2.73 2.10 27.40
CA PRO A 282 -2.39 2.41 28.78
C PRO A 282 -1.76 3.81 28.97
N ILE A 283 -1.22 4.39 27.90
CA ILE A 283 -0.62 5.75 27.95
C ILE A 283 -1.72 6.81 27.94
N TYR A 284 -2.65 6.70 26.98
CA TYR A 284 -3.66 7.72 26.70
C TYR A 284 -4.99 7.48 27.39
N GLY A 285 -5.19 6.26 27.88
CA GLY A 285 -6.44 5.90 28.54
C GLY A 285 -7.66 5.92 27.61
N LYS A 286 -7.45 5.77 26.30
CA LYS A 286 -8.48 5.67 25.27
C LYS A 286 -8.30 4.37 24.47
N THR A 287 -9.36 3.81 23.94
CA THR A 287 -9.26 2.82 22.86
C THR A 287 -9.08 3.58 21.57
N GLN A 288 -8.09 3.21 20.77
CA GLN A 288 -7.79 3.89 19.52
C GLN A 288 -8.86 3.55 18.47
N GLU A 289 -9.23 4.55 17.67
CA GLU A 289 -10.10 4.48 16.51
C GLU A 289 -9.48 5.37 15.45
N ASP A 290 -9.35 4.87 14.21
CA ASP A 290 -8.72 5.59 13.12
C ASP A 290 -9.69 5.75 11.96
N ASP A 291 -9.86 6.97 11.45
CA ASP A 291 -10.42 7.24 10.13
C ASP A 291 -9.30 7.33 9.10
N ARG A 292 -9.42 6.59 7.99
CA ARG A 292 -8.38 6.49 6.97
C ARG A 292 -8.91 6.90 5.61
N TYR A 293 -8.16 7.72 4.90
CA TYR A 293 -8.51 8.11 3.54
C TYR A 293 -7.30 8.51 2.73
N GLY A 294 -7.41 8.41 1.42
CA GLY A 294 -6.35 8.84 0.54
C GLY A 294 -6.77 8.85 -0.92
N ILE A 295 -5.97 9.55 -1.69
CA ILE A 295 -6.10 9.66 -3.14
C ILE A 295 -4.71 9.61 -3.78
N GLN A 296 -4.63 8.94 -4.91
CA GLN A 296 -3.41 8.86 -5.71
C GLN A 296 -3.76 9.00 -7.18
N GLY A 297 -2.89 9.64 -7.96
CA GLY A 297 -3.02 9.74 -9.40
C GLY A 297 -1.68 9.69 -10.11
N THR A 298 -1.64 9.08 -11.30
CA THR A 298 -0.45 9.04 -12.17
C THR A 298 -0.87 9.22 -13.62
N VAL A 299 -0.31 10.20 -14.30
CA VAL A 299 -0.41 10.38 -15.75
C VAL A 299 0.82 9.75 -16.39
N TYR A 300 0.60 9.00 -17.46
CA TYR A 300 1.66 8.49 -18.33
C TYR A 300 1.58 9.18 -19.68
N TYR A 301 2.73 9.49 -20.26
CA TYR A 301 2.87 10.05 -21.59
C TYR A 301 3.71 9.12 -22.46
N GLU A 302 3.08 8.54 -23.47
CA GLU A 302 3.69 7.52 -24.31
C GLU A 302 4.73 8.15 -25.25
N ASN A 303 5.97 7.68 -25.14
CA ASN A 303 7.08 7.91 -26.04
C ASN A 303 7.19 9.35 -26.62
N PRO A 304 7.20 10.40 -25.77
CA PRO A 304 7.10 11.79 -26.21
C PRO A 304 8.23 12.26 -27.17
N TRP A 305 9.38 11.59 -27.12
CA TRP A 305 10.55 11.96 -27.94
C TRP A 305 10.98 10.85 -28.92
N GLY A 306 10.17 9.81 -29.10
CA GLY A 306 10.55 8.67 -29.94
C GLY A 306 11.70 7.85 -29.36
N TRP A 307 12.03 8.02 -28.08
CA TRP A 307 13.13 7.29 -27.46
C TRP A 307 12.73 5.84 -27.17
N SER A 308 13.67 4.95 -27.45
CA SER A 308 13.51 3.53 -27.14
C SER A 308 14.76 3.01 -26.43
N LEU A 309 14.59 2.06 -25.52
CA LEU A 309 15.67 1.29 -24.92
C LEU A 309 15.64 -0.15 -25.42
N PHE A 310 16.83 -0.78 -25.46
CA PHE A 310 16.97 -2.19 -25.87
C PHE A 310 16.32 -2.51 -27.22
N GLY A 311 16.51 -1.65 -28.21
CA GLY A 311 16.28 -1.94 -29.62
C GLY A 311 14.89 -1.68 -30.19
N SER A 312 13.83 -1.51 -29.40
CA SER A 312 12.48 -1.13 -29.92
C SER A 312 11.39 -0.90 -28.88
N ARG A 313 11.75 -0.81 -27.60
CA ARG A 313 10.75 -0.62 -26.54
C ARG A 313 10.53 0.87 -26.28
N PRO A 314 9.31 1.39 -26.43
CA PRO A 314 9.05 2.80 -26.18
C PRO A 314 9.27 3.13 -24.70
N MET A 315 9.85 4.31 -24.46
CA MET A 315 10.03 4.87 -23.14
C MET A 315 8.87 5.81 -22.83
N ASN A 316 8.07 5.47 -21.85
CA ASN A 316 6.97 6.30 -21.39
C ASN A 316 7.42 7.16 -20.21
N PHE A 317 6.91 8.37 -20.13
CA PHE A 317 7.09 9.24 -18.98
C PHE A 317 5.91 9.12 -18.04
N PHE A 318 6.15 9.36 -16.74
CA PHE A 318 5.06 9.49 -15.79
C PHE A 318 5.27 10.67 -14.85
N VAL A 319 4.14 11.24 -14.42
CA VAL A 319 4.05 12.18 -13.31
C VAL A 319 2.95 11.66 -12.40
N GLY A 320 3.26 11.53 -11.12
CA GLY A 320 2.32 11.01 -10.13
C GLY A 320 2.32 11.81 -8.83
N GLY A 321 1.19 11.77 -8.14
CA GLY A 321 1.04 12.34 -6.82
C GLY A 321 0.10 11.50 -5.97
N ALA A 322 0.30 11.57 -4.65
CA ALA A 322 -0.54 10.87 -3.69
C ALA A 322 -0.69 11.70 -2.42
N TYR A 323 -1.84 11.57 -1.81
CA TYR A 323 -2.17 12.04 -0.47
C TYR A 323 -2.83 10.91 0.30
N ALA A 324 -2.40 10.69 1.54
CA ALA A 324 -3.03 9.75 2.46
C ALA A 324 -3.03 10.31 3.87
N LYS A 325 -4.10 10.06 4.62
CA LYS A 325 -4.21 10.44 6.03
C LYS A 325 -4.85 9.33 6.83
N THR A 326 -4.32 9.12 8.03
CA THR A 326 -4.96 8.43 9.15
C THR A 326 -5.21 9.48 10.23
N ASP A 327 -6.46 9.68 10.58
CA ASP A 327 -6.96 10.62 11.60
C ASP A 327 -7.37 9.78 12.80
N ALA A 328 -6.53 9.76 13.82
CA ALA A 328 -6.72 8.94 14.99
C ALA A 328 -7.41 9.73 16.11
N ASN A 329 -8.24 9.09 16.94
CA ASN A 329 -8.81 9.71 18.13
C ASN A 329 -7.76 9.94 19.26
N ILE A 330 -6.54 9.48 19.02
CA ILE A 330 -5.32 9.74 19.82
C ILE A 330 -4.32 10.40 18.90
N ASP A 331 -4.13 11.69 19.03
CA ASP A 331 -3.37 12.55 18.10
C ASP A 331 -1.94 12.05 17.82
N PHE A 332 -1.32 11.37 18.79
CA PHE A 332 -0.01 10.73 18.64
C PHE A 332 0.08 9.76 17.45
N TYR A 333 -1.01 9.08 17.11
CA TYR A 333 -1.07 8.07 16.04
C TYR A 333 -1.54 8.63 14.70
N ASP A 334 -1.78 9.94 14.61
CA ASP A 334 -2.01 10.60 13.34
C ASP A 334 -0.90 10.27 12.35
N GLN A 335 -1.30 10.04 11.10
CA GLN A 335 -0.34 9.88 10.01
C GLN A 335 -0.81 10.67 8.79
N GLU A 336 0.13 11.28 8.09
CA GLU A 336 -0.13 11.96 6.83
C GLU A 336 1.03 11.73 5.87
N ALA A 337 0.71 11.47 4.60
CA ALA A 337 1.67 11.32 3.53
C ALA A 337 1.27 12.17 2.33
N ILE A 338 2.18 13.00 1.84
CA ILE A 338 2.05 13.73 0.58
C ILE A 338 3.24 13.38 -0.28
N MET A 339 2.99 12.82 -1.45
CA MET A 339 4.03 12.38 -2.37
C MET A 339 3.85 13.00 -3.75
N GLY A 340 4.95 13.43 -4.35
CA GLY A 340 5.01 13.77 -5.77
C GLY A 340 6.19 13.04 -6.42
N SER A 341 6.00 12.48 -7.62
CA SER A 341 7.06 11.76 -8.33
C SER A 341 6.97 11.94 -9.83
N VAL A 342 8.12 11.90 -10.46
CA VAL A 342 8.29 11.89 -11.93
C VAL A 342 9.31 10.83 -12.32
N GLY A 343 9.19 10.27 -13.50
CA GLY A 343 10.12 9.26 -13.94
C GLY A 343 9.79 8.68 -15.30
N VAL A 344 10.37 7.53 -15.56
CA VAL A 344 10.19 6.79 -16.80
C VAL A 344 9.63 5.40 -16.54
N PHE A 345 8.90 4.89 -17.50
CA PHE A 345 8.26 3.59 -17.44
C PHE A 345 8.56 2.80 -18.70
N PHE A 346 9.13 1.63 -18.52
CA PHE A 346 9.43 0.69 -19.59
C PHE A 346 8.62 -0.58 -19.38
N LYS A 347 7.94 -1.04 -20.43
CA LYS A 347 7.23 -2.32 -20.44
C LYS A 347 7.69 -3.14 -21.63
N TRP A 348 7.92 -4.43 -21.46
CA TRP A 348 8.30 -5.39 -22.52
C TRP A 348 7.51 -6.67 -22.48
#